data_49c7fb05a91da6a3308c1b5fcacf166b
#
_entry.id   49c7fb05a91da6a3308c1b5fcacf166b
#
_cell.length_a   1.000
_cell.length_b   1.000
_cell.length_c   1.000
_cell.angle_alpha   90.00
_cell.angle_beta   90.00
_cell.angle_gamma   90.00
#
_symmetry.space_group_name_H-M   'P 1'
#
loop_
_entity.id
_entity.type
_entity.pdbx_description
1 polymer ?
#
loop_
_entity_poly.entity_id
_entity_poly.type
_entity_poly.pdbx_seq_one_letter_code
_entity_poly.pdbx_strand_id
1 'polypeptide(L)'
;MSGKKRVAVLISGRGSNMTALIEAAKAPDYPAEIVGVFSNRAAAPGLETARAEGIDTANLAQSSFESRLDFENALTGILEGWAVDYVCLAGFMRILTSEFTNRWLGKAINI
;
A
#
# COMPACT_ATOMS: atom_id res chain seq x y z
N MET A 1 1.49 -22.07 8.52
CA MET A 1 1.89 -20.74 8.91
C MET A 1 2.92 -20.22 7.91
N SER A 2 2.69 -19.08 7.34
CA SER A 2 3.51 -18.65 6.21
C SER A 2 4.71 -17.93 6.74
N GLY A 3 5.34 -17.74 7.47
CA GLY A 3 6.51 -16.93 7.77
C GLY A 3 6.75 -15.76 6.81
N LYS A 4 5.79 -15.47 5.92
CA LYS A 4 5.93 -14.37 4.98
C LYS A 4 5.65 -13.05 5.65
N LYS A 5 6.38 -12.00 5.25
CA LYS A 5 6.12 -10.64 5.68
C LYS A 5 4.87 -10.11 4.98
N ARG A 6 4.07 -9.37 5.71
CA ARG A 6 2.83 -8.80 5.19
C ARG A 6 3.13 -7.43 4.62
N VAL A 7 2.81 -7.23 3.36
CA VAL A 7 3.17 -6.01 2.63
C VAL A 7 1.92 -5.34 2.07
N ALA A 8 1.81 -4.04 2.27
CA ALA A 8 0.84 -3.21 1.58
C ALA A 8 1.55 -2.40 0.51
N VAL A 9 0.86 -2.16 -0.61
CA VAL A 9 1.40 -1.37 -1.71
C VAL A 9 0.55 -0.12 -1.87
N LEU A 10 1.20 1.04 -1.92
CA LEU A 10 0.54 2.32 -2.14
C LEU A 10 0.74 2.74 -3.60
N ILE A 11 -0.36 3.03 -4.29
CA ILE A 11 -0.33 3.41 -5.70
C ILE A 11 -1.15 4.69 -5.92
N SER A 12 -0.99 5.29 -7.08
CA SER A 12 -1.85 6.41 -7.51
C SER A 12 -2.48 6.15 -8.87
N GLY A 13 -2.00 5.18 -9.62
CA GLY A 13 -2.47 4.91 -10.97
C GLY A 13 -2.53 3.43 -11.27
N ARG A 14 -1.86 3.03 -12.37
CA ARG A 14 -1.92 1.67 -12.86
C ARG A 14 -1.20 0.66 -11.96
N GLY A 15 -0.13 1.09 -11.31
CA GLY A 15 0.61 0.22 -10.42
C GLY A 15 1.34 -0.90 -11.13
N SER A 16 2.08 -0.58 -12.20
CA SER A 16 2.81 -1.62 -12.95
C SER A 16 3.85 -2.32 -12.08
N ASN A 17 4.54 -1.58 -11.22
CA ASN A 17 5.47 -2.20 -10.27
C ASN A 17 4.73 -3.05 -9.24
N MET A 18 3.54 -2.62 -8.84
CA MET A 18 2.69 -3.41 -7.97
C MET A 18 2.32 -4.74 -8.61
N THR A 19 1.95 -4.72 -9.89
CA THR A 19 1.60 -5.94 -10.62
C THR A 19 2.76 -6.93 -10.64
N ALA A 20 3.96 -6.43 -10.92
CA ALA A 20 5.16 -7.27 -10.91
C ALA A 20 5.40 -7.88 -9.53
N LEU A 21 5.19 -7.09 -8.47
CA LEU A 21 5.37 -7.57 -7.11
C LEU A 21 4.33 -8.62 -6.74
N ILE A 22 3.08 -8.42 -7.14
CA ILE A 22 2.02 -9.40 -6.91
C ILE A 22 2.37 -10.73 -7.58
N GLU A 23 2.84 -10.69 -8.83
CA GLU A 23 3.22 -11.91 -9.54
C GLU A 23 4.39 -12.62 -8.85
N ALA A 24 5.40 -11.87 -8.44
CA ALA A 24 6.55 -12.44 -7.74
C ALA A 24 6.13 -13.08 -6.42
N ALA A 25 5.20 -12.46 -5.71
CA ALA A 25 4.77 -12.93 -4.39
C ALA A 25 3.94 -14.20 -4.46
N LYS A 26 3.51 -14.63 -5.64
CA LYS A 26 2.78 -15.89 -5.80
C LYS A 26 3.67 -17.12 -5.60
N ALA A 27 4.98 -16.97 -5.74
CA ALA A 27 5.89 -18.08 -5.53
C ALA A 27 5.88 -18.51 -4.06
N PRO A 28 5.77 -19.80 -3.77
CA PRO A 28 5.65 -20.26 -2.37
C PRO A 28 6.84 -19.88 -1.49
N ASP A 29 8.02 -19.76 -2.08
CA ASP A 29 9.23 -19.40 -1.34
C ASP A 29 9.53 -17.91 -1.30
N TYR A 30 8.66 -17.08 -1.89
CA TYR A 30 8.85 -15.63 -1.84
C TYR A 30 8.63 -15.14 -0.40
N PRO A 31 9.51 -14.25 0.11
CA PRO A 31 9.47 -13.89 1.55
C PRO A 31 8.34 -12.95 1.95
N ALA A 32 7.49 -12.53 1.02
CA ALA A 32 6.43 -11.56 1.30
C ALA A 32 5.12 -11.97 0.64
N GLU A 33 4.01 -11.50 1.23
CA GLU A 33 2.69 -11.59 0.59
C GLU A 33 2.07 -10.20 0.56
N ILE A 34 1.34 -9.90 -0.50
CA ILE A 34 0.67 -8.61 -0.66
C ILE A 34 -0.70 -8.75 -0.02
N VAL A 35 -0.91 -8.06 1.10
CA VAL A 35 -2.15 -8.19 1.87
C VAL A 35 -3.12 -7.05 1.61
N GLY A 36 -2.66 -5.95 1.04
CA GLY A 36 -3.52 -4.83 0.74
C GLY A 36 -2.90 -3.88 -0.26
N VAL A 37 -3.75 -3.21 -1.03
CA VAL A 37 -3.34 -2.17 -1.97
C VAL A 37 -4.16 -0.93 -1.68
N PHE A 38 -3.48 0.18 -1.47
CA PHE A 38 -4.10 1.47 -1.18
C PHE A 38 -3.81 2.44 -2.32
N SER A 39 -4.81 3.25 -2.67
CA SER A 39 -4.62 4.35 -3.61
C SER A 39 -5.19 5.65 -3.05
N ASN A 40 -4.56 6.77 -3.38
CA ASN A 40 -5.11 8.09 -3.10
C ASN A 40 -6.16 8.50 -4.15
N ARG A 41 -6.45 7.62 -5.11
CA ARG A 41 -7.44 7.85 -6.17
C ARG A 41 -8.36 6.65 -6.27
N ALA A 42 -9.67 6.90 -6.11
CA ALA A 42 -10.67 5.83 -6.15
C ALA A 42 -10.71 5.14 -7.53
N ALA A 43 -10.41 5.89 -8.59
CA ALA A 43 -10.47 5.36 -9.96
C ALA A 43 -9.15 4.75 -10.44
N ALA A 44 -8.15 4.57 -9.57
CA ALA A 44 -6.88 4.02 -9.97
C ALA A 44 -7.04 2.60 -10.54
N PRO A 45 -6.58 2.36 -11.78
CA PRO A 45 -6.73 1.03 -12.39
C PRO A 45 -6.07 -0.08 -11.59
N GLY A 46 -5.01 0.23 -10.85
CA GLY A 46 -4.34 -0.77 -10.01
C GLY A 46 -5.22 -1.37 -8.93
N LEU A 47 -6.25 -0.64 -8.48
CA LEU A 47 -7.19 -1.19 -7.51
C LEU A 47 -8.00 -2.34 -8.11
N GLU A 48 -8.42 -2.21 -9.37
CA GLU A 48 -9.13 -3.29 -10.06
C GLU A 48 -8.23 -4.51 -10.22
N THR A 49 -6.97 -4.28 -10.58
CA THR A 49 -6.00 -5.36 -10.70
C THR A 49 -5.86 -6.11 -9.39
N ALA A 50 -5.74 -5.38 -8.28
CA ALA A 50 -5.60 -6.01 -6.96
C ALA A 50 -6.86 -6.79 -6.56
N ARG A 51 -8.05 -6.24 -6.84
CA ARG A 51 -9.30 -6.94 -6.54
C ARG A 51 -9.41 -8.24 -7.32
N ALA A 52 -8.99 -8.22 -8.58
CA ALA A 52 -9.02 -9.43 -9.41
C ALA A 52 -8.10 -10.52 -8.86
N GLU A 53 -7.09 -10.14 -8.08
CA GLU A 53 -6.18 -11.08 -7.44
C GLU A 53 -6.62 -11.48 -6.03
N GLY A 54 -7.79 -11.02 -5.60
CA GLY A 54 -8.29 -11.34 -4.28
C GLY A 54 -7.64 -10.58 -3.15
N ILE A 55 -6.98 -9.46 -3.46
CA ILE A 55 -6.27 -8.65 -2.47
C ILE A 55 -7.20 -7.54 -1.98
N ASP A 56 -7.20 -7.28 -0.68
CA ASP A 56 -7.98 -6.18 -0.11
C ASP A 56 -7.52 -4.85 -0.66
N THR A 57 -8.46 -3.95 -0.91
CA THR A 57 -8.14 -2.62 -1.42
C THR A 57 -8.79 -1.54 -0.57
N ALA A 58 -8.20 -0.36 -0.58
CA ALA A 58 -8.76 0.82 0.06
C ALA A 58 -8.33 2.06 -0.71
N ASN A 59 -9.10 3.12 -0.56
CA ASN A 59 -8.72 4.41 -1.14
C ASN A 59 -9.22 5.54 -0.24
N LEU A 60 -8.46 6.63 -0.20
CA LEU A 60 -8.82 7.86 0.49
C LEU A 60 -8.36 9.01 -0.38
N ALA A 61 -9.23 9.99 -0.60
CA ALA A 61 -8.85 11.20 -1.32
C ALA A 61 -8.31 12.21 -0.31
N GLN A 62 -7.13 12.76 -0.56
CA GLN A 62 -6.54 13.73 0.35
C GLN A 62 -7.43 14.97 0.50
N SER A 63 -8.16 15.33 -0.56
CA SER A 63 -9.08 16.47 -0.52
C SER A 63 -10.24 16.27 0.47
N SER A 64 -10.47 15.06 0.94
CA SER A 64 -11.51 14.77 1.93
C SER A 64 -11.06 15.06 3.36
N PHE A 65 -9.82 15.47 3.56
CA PHE A 65 -9.24 15.71 4.89
C PHE A 65 -8.77 17.15 5.01
N GLU A 66 -8.84 17.70 6.21
CA GLU A 66 -8.42 19.08 6.46
C GLU A 66 -6.92 19.25 6.36
N SER A 67 -6.16 18.22 6.67
CA SER A 67 -4.71 18.30 6.63
C SER A 67 -4.11 17.03 6.07
N ARG A 68 -2.85 17.14 5.64
CA ARG A 68 -2.10 15.97 5.19
C ARG A 68 -1.93 14.97 6.32
N LEU A 69 -1.73 15.46 7.53
CA LEU A 69 -1.56 14.60 8.70
C LEU A 69 -2.84 13.79 8.97
N ASP A 70 -4.02 14.41 8.84
CA ASP A 70 -5.29 13.69 9.03
C ASP A 70 -5.43 12.57 8.01
N PHE A 71 -5.07 12.84 6.74
CA PHE A 71 -5.07 11.82 5.70
C PHE A 71 -4.13 10.67 6.07
N GLU A 72 -2.93 10.99 6.52
CA GLU A 72 -1.93 9.99 6.86
C GLU A 72 -2.31 9.16 8.07
N ASN A 73 -2.98 9.78 9.05
CA ASN A 73 -3.46 9.04 10.21
C ASN A 73 -4.53 8.02 9.80
N ALA A 74 -5.41 8.41 8.88
CA ALA A 74 -6.42 7.49 8.36
C ALA A 74 -5.75 6.36 7.57
N LEU A 75 -4.75 6.68 6.76
CA LEU A 75 -3.99 5.68 6.01
C LEU A 75 -3.28 4.70 6.97
N THR A 76 -2.64 5.22 8.00
CA THR A 76 -1.97 4.38 9.00
C THR A 76 -2.96 3.43 9.66
N GLY A 77 -4.18 3.90 9.96
CA GLY A 77 -5.20 3.04 10.52
C GLY A 77 -5.56 1.88 9.60
N ILE A 78 -5.63 2.14 8.29
CA ILE A 78 -5.88 1.09 7.30
C ILE A 78 -4.73 0.08 7.29
N LEU A 79 -3.50 0.58 7.26
CA LEU A 79 -2.31 -0.29 7.24
C LEU A 79 -2.23 -1.15 8.49
N GLU A 80 -2.53 -0.58 9.64
CA GLU A 80 -2.55 -1.34 10.89
C GLU A 80 -3.66 -2.37 10.90
N GLY A 81 -4.80 -2.03 10.31
CA GLY A 81 -5.90 -2.97 10.18
C GLY A 81 -5.54 -4.17 9.32
N TRP A 82 -4.66 -3.99 8.35
CA TRP A 82 -4.14 -5.09 7.53
C TRP A 82 -2.97 -5.80 8.19
N ALA A 83 -2.51 -5.33 9.33
CA ALA A 83 -1.38 -5.90 10.07
C ALA A 83 -0.12 -6.01 9.20
N VAL A 84 0.23 -4.92 8.49
CA VAL A 84 1.37 -4.94 7.57
C VAL A 84 2.69 -4.82 8.31
N ASP A 85 3.70 -5.48 7.77
CA ASP A 85 5.08 -5.37 8.25
C ASP A 85 5.85 -4.33 7.44
N TYR A 86 5.56 -4.20 6.14
CA TYR A 86 6.27 -3.29 5.23
C TYR A 86 5.29 -2.61 4.30
N VAL A 87 5.65 -1.39 3.90
CA VAL A 87 4.87 -0.58 2.96
C VAL A 87 5.73 -0.31 1.73
N CYS A 88 5.22 -0.65 0.55
CA CYS A 88 5.89 -0.36 -0.71
C CYS A 88 5.20 0.80 -1.41
N LEU A 89 5.96 1.82 -1.77
CA LEU A 89 5.45 2.96 -2.52
C LEU A 89 5.71 2.71 -4.00
N ALA A 90 4.68 2.36 -4.73
CA ALA A 90 4.79 1.97 -6.13
C ALA A 90 4.14 3.04 -7.02
N GLY A 91 4.85 4.12 -7.23
CA GLY A 91 4.32 5.24 -7.99
C GLY A 91 3.29 6.05 -7.24
N PHE A 92 3.38 6.08 -5.93
CA PHE A 92 2.46 6.86 -5.10
C PHE A 92 2.80 8.34 -5.25
N MET A 93 1.83 9.13 -5.69
CA MET A 93 2.06 10.51 -6.15
C MET A 93 1.73 11.56 -5.10
N ARG A 94 1.86 11.23 -3.82
CA ARG A 94 1.66 12.18 -2.73
C ARG A 94 2.92 12.31 -1.92
N ILE A 95 3.17 13.52 -1.42
CA ILE A 95 4.28 13.78 -0.51
C ILE A 95 3.83 13.40 0.90
N LEU A 96 4.62 12.57 1.55
CA LEU A 96 4.33 12.12 2.89
C LEU A 96 5.07 13.00 3.91
N THR A 97 4.43 13.24 5.04
CA THR A 97 5.04 14.06 6.09
C THR A 97 6.10 13.26 6.84
N SER A 98 6.93 13.98 7.63
CA SER A 98 7.92 13.33 8.48
C SER A 98 7.27 12.44 9.54
N GLU A 99 6.07 12.79 10.00
CA GLU A 99 5.33 11.95 10.96
C GLU A 99 5.06 10.58 10.38
N PHE A 100 4.57 10.52 9.14
CA PHE A 100 4.32 9.24 8.49
C PHE A 100 5.63 8.49 8.25
N THR A 101 6.63 9.20 7.72
CA THR A 101 7.93 8.61 7.43
C THR A 101 8.57 8.03 8.69
N ASN A 102 8.48 8.74 9.81
CA ASN A 102 9.03 8.26 11.07
C ASN A 102 8.25 7.05 11.60
N ARG A 103 6.92 7.05 11.44
CA ARG A 103 6.08 5.94 11.87
C ARG A 103 6.47 4.63 11.16
N TRP A 104 6.87 4.74 9.91
CA TRP A 104 7.20 3.57 9.09
C TRP A 104 8.71 3.47 8.80
N LEU A 105 9.53 4.12 9.63
CA LEU A 105 10.98 4.12 9.45
C LEU A 105 11.52 2.69 9.41
N GLY A 106 12.31 2.39 8.39
CA GLY A 106 12.86 1.05 8.20
C GLY A 106 11.86 0.05 7.62
N LYS A 107 10.59 0.48 7.40
CA LYS A 107 9.54 -0.40 6.89
C LYS A 107 8.94 0.08 5.59
N ALA A 108 9.20 1.32 5.18
CA ALA A 108 8.68 1.88 3.93
C ALA A 108 9.75 1.78 2.86
N ILE A 109 9.38 1.28 1.69
CA ILE A 109 10.29 1.05 0.57
C ILE A 109 9.69 1.69 -0.67
N ASN A 110 10.50 2.49 -1.38
CA ASN A 110 10.08 3.11 -2.63
C ASN A 110 10.60 2.27 -3.80
N ILE A 111 9.70 1.88 -4.67
CA ILE A 111 10.07 1.03 -5.81
C ILE A 111 9.71 1.65 -7.14
#